data_0ba684ba3b23fdf149390b2b080c7fe4
#
_entry.id   0ba684ba3b23fdf149390b2b080c7fe4
#
_cell.length_a   1.000
_cell.length_b   1.000
_cell.length_c   1.000
_cell.angle_alpha   90.00
_cell.angle_beta   90.00
_cell.angle_gamma   90.00
#
_symmetry.space_group_name_H-M   'P 1'
#
loop_
_entity.id
_entity.type
_entity.pdbx_description
1 polymer ?
#
loop_
_entity_poly.entity_id
_entity_poly.type
_entity_poly.pdbx_seq_one_letter_code
_entity_poly.pdbx_strand_id
1 'polypeptide(L)'
;DNGIQVTVIRGNHEEYMAQVYRENQAKRGLRKMLGLKTSSYREWMMHGGSETMISYSADSVSEIPVKYIEWIESLDYYMIWKNFLIVHAGFNFELDDIFSDTQSMMWIREYKIDPAKLGNRKIIHGHVPVTLDFINQCIISDSFHFIDLDNGVYLNDKPGYGNLLALELNTMSLLVQPNLDL
;
A
#
# COMPACT_ATOMS: atom_id res chain seq x y z
N ASP A 1 -25.81 -6.33 2.51
CA ASP A 1 -25.27 -4.97 2.33
C ASP A 1 -25.70 -4.14 3.57
N ASN A 2 -24.78 -3.99 4.54
CA ASN A 2 -25.09 -3.34 5.83
C ASN A 2 -25.00 -1.82 5.76
N GLY A 3 -25.00 -1.20 4.56
CA GLY A 3 -24.88 0.24 4.37
C GLY A 3 -23.51 0.83 4.70
N ILE A 4 -22.47 -0.01 4.91
CA ILE A 4 -21.11 0.45 5.16
C ILE A 4 -20.46 0.77 3.81
N GLN A 5 -20.03 2.01 3.65
CA GLN A 5 -19.24 2.41 2.50
C GLN A 5 -17.76 2.06 2.76
N VAL A 6 -17.16 1.30 1.85
CA VAL A 6 -15.74 0.94 1.89
C VAL A 6 -15.04 1.56 0.70
N THR A 7 -13.93 2.24 0.94
CA THR A 7 -13.01 2.73 -0.10
C THR A 7 -11.67 2.06 0.09
N VAL A 8 -11.11 1.54 -0.99
CA VAL A 8 -9.79 0.89 -1.01
C VAL A 8 -8.89 1.70 -1.91
N ILE A 9 -7.66 1.93 -1.49
CA ILE A 9 -6.63 2.59 -2.31
C ILE A 9 -5.57 1.58 -2.75
N ARG A 10 -4.93 1.87 -3.89
CA ARG A 10 -3.91 1.02 -4.49
C ARG A 10 -2.57 1.19 -3.79
N GLY A 11 -1.94 0.08 -3.44
CA GLY A 11 -0.58 0.03 -2.92
C GLY A 11 0.40 -0.60 -3.93
N ASN A 12 1.66 -0.67 -3.55
CA ASN A 12 2.72 -1.20 -4.40
C ASN A 12 2.60 -2.72 -4.64
N HIS A 13 2.05 -3.47 -3.70
CA HIS A 13 1.84 -4.92 -3.88
C HIS A 13 0.72 -5.21 -4.89
N GLU A 14 -0.35 -4.44 -4.89
CA GLU A 14 -1.40 -4.48 -5.90
C GLU A 14 -0.84 -4.13 -7.27
N GLU A 15 -0.02 -3.07 -7.35
CA GLU A 15 0.66 -2.67 -8.59
C GLU A 15 1.54 -3.79 -9.15
N TYR A 16 2.37 -4.43 -8.31
CA TYR A 16 3.18 -5.56 -8.73
C TYR A 16 2.35 -6.70 -9.30
N MET A 17 1.28 -7.10 -8.61
CA MET A 17 0.42 -8.19 -9.04
C MET A 17 -0.20 -7.89 -10.41
N ALA A 18 -0.77 -6.70 -10.59
CA ALA A 18 -1.37 -6.28 -11.86
C ALA A 18 -0.34 -6.24 -13.00
N GLN A 19 0.82 -5.61 -12.75
CA GLN A 19 1.90 -5.54 -13.72
C GLN A 19 2.37 -6.93 -14.17
N VAL A 20 2.68 -7.82 -13.21
CA VAL A 20 3.17 -9.18 -13.52
C VAL A 20 2.12 -9.98 -14.28
N TYR A 21 0.84 -9.83 -13.93
CA TYR A 21 -0.25 -10.47 -14.67
C TYR A 21 -0.30 -9.98 -16.13
N ARG A 22 -0.27 -8.65 -16.36
CA ARG A 22 -0.30 -8.05 -17.70
C ARG A 22 0.94 -8.41 -18.53
N GLU A 23 2.12 -8.38 -17.91
CA GLU A 23 3.36 -8.85 -18.55
C GLU A 23 3.29 -10.32 -18.95
N ASN A 24 2.70 -11.16 -18.10
CA ASN A 24 2.52 -12.58 -18.42
C ASN A 24 1.56 -12.79 -19.60
N GLN A 25 0.47 -12.03 -19.68
CA GLN A 25 -0.46 -12.05 -20.82
C GLN A 25 0.18 -11.53 -22.12
N ALA A 26 1.04 -10.52 -22.00
CA ALA A 26 1.72 -9.91 -23.15
C ALA A 26 2.87 -10.74 -23.72
N LYS A 27 3.32 -11.81 -23.05
CA LYS A 27 4.40 -12.68 -23.54
C LYS A 27 4.03 -13.33 -24.88
N ARG A 28 4.89 -13.13 -25.88
CA ARG A 28 4.72 -13.69 -27.24
C ARG A 28 5.97 -14.45 -27.66
N GLY A 29 5.80 -15.40 -28.59
CA GLY A 29 6.90 -16.10 -29.26
C GLY A 29 7.84 -16.85 -28.30
N LEU A 30 9.14 -16.70 -28.53
CA LEU A 30 10.22 -17.46 -27.85
C LEU A 30 10.20 -17.29 -26.32
N ARG A 31 9.88 -16.09 -25.81
CA ARG A 31 9.79 -15.83 -24.37
C ARG A 31 8.72 -16.68 -23.67
N LYS A 32 7.57 -16.86 -24.31
CA LYS A 32 6.50 -17.73 -23.81
C LYS A 32 6.95 -19.19 -23.82
N MET A 33 7.56 -19.61 -24.92
CA MET A 33 8.03 -20.99 -25.09
C MET A 33 9.13 -21.38 -24.11
N LEU A 34 10.05 -20.45 -23.78
CA LEU A 34 11.15 -20.68 -22.84
C LEU A 34 10.76 -20.43 -21.37
N GLY A 35 9.51 -20.05 -21.06
CA GLY A 35 9.07 -19.80 -19.69
C GLY A 35 9.83 -18.69 -18.97
N LEU A 36 10.45 -17.74 -19.70
CA LEU A 36 11.29 -16.70 -19.10
C LEU A 36 10.48 -15.78 -18.20
N LYS A 37 10.93 -15.62 -16.96
CA LYS A 37 10.35 -14.71 -15.96
C LYS A 37 10.95 -13.32 -16.10
N THR A 38 10.11 -12.29 -15.95
CA THR A 38 10.54 -10.88 -15.94
C THR A 38 11.23 -10.51 -14.63
N SER A 39 11.89 -9.34 -14.56
CA SER A 39 12.39 -8.78 -13.29
C SER A 39 11.25 -8.54 -12.33
N SER A 40 10.16 -7.91 -12.79
CA SER A 40 8.94 -7.65 -12.02
C SER A 40 8.37 -8.91 -11.38
N TYR A 41 8.34 -10.04 -12.12
CA TYR A 41 7.90 -11.32 -11.56
C TYR A 41 8.80 -11.77 -10.40
N ARG A 42 10.12 -11.66 -10.54
CA ARG A 42 11.06 -12.08 -9.50
C ARG A 42 10.96 -11.21 -8.25
N GLU A 43 10.85 -9.91 -8.44
CA GLU A 43 10.64 -8.95 -7.35
C GLU A 43 9.30 -9.19 -6.64
N TRP A 44 8.22 -9.38 -7.39
CA TRP A 44 6.92 -9.71 -6.81
C TRP A 44 6.95 -10.97 -5.97
N MET A 45 7.59 -12.05 -6.46
CA MET A 45 7.73 -13.31 -5.72
C MET A 45 8.52 -13.16 -4.41
N MET A 46 9.50 -12.23 -4.35
CA MET A 46 10.25 -11.94 -3.12
C MET A 46 9.45 -11.07 -2.12
N HIS A 47 8.37 -10.43 -2.58
CA HIS A 47 7.56 -9.52 -1.77
C HIS A 47 6.11 -10.02 -1.60
N GLY A 48 5.93 -11.30 -1.32
CA GLY A 48 4.62 -11.88 -1.04
C GLY A 48 3.87 -12.45 -2.26
N GLY A 49 4.49 -12.47 -3.43
CA GLY A 49 3.89 -13.05 -4.63
C GLY A 49 3.71 -14.57 -4.53
N SER A 50 4.62 -15.28 -3.85
CA SER A 50 4.49 -16.71 -3.58
C SER A 50 3.27 -17.03 -2.72
N GLU A 51 3.08 -16.27 -1.65
CA GLU A 51 1.95 -16.40 -0.73
C GLU A 51 0.63 -16.07 -1.44
N THR A 52 0.65 -15.04 -2.28
CA THR A 52 -0.48 -14.68 -3.14
C THR A 52 -0.84 -15.83 -4.08
N MET A 53 0.14 -16.43 -4.77
CA MET A 53 -0.10 -17.60 -5.65
C MET A 53 -0.71 -18.77 -4.88
N ILE A 54 -0.18 -19.07 -3.69
CA ILE A 54 -0.71 -20.13 -2.81
C ILE A 54 -2.17 -19.86 -2.42
N SER A 55 -2.50 -18.62 -2.05
CA SER A 55 -3.87 -18.26 -1.66
C SER A 55 -4.90 -18.44 -2.77
N TYR A 56 -4.47 -18.32 -4.03
CA TYR A 56 -5.30 -18.62 -5.20
C TYR A 56 -5.23 -20.09 -5.64
N SER A 57 -4.41 -20.92 -5.00
CA SER A 57 -4.09 -22.29 -5.47
C SER A 57 -3.64 -22.30 -6.93
N ALA A 58 -2.84 -21.31 -7.32
CA ALA A 58 -2.43 -21.07 -8.70
C ALA A 58 -0.96 -21.49 -8.91
N ASP A 59 -0.73 -22.32 -9.93
CA ASP A 59 0.63 -22.70 -10.38
C ASP A 59 1.22 -21.64 -11.33
N SER A 60 0.37 -20.82 -11.92
CA SER A 60 0.74 -19.75 -12.86
C SER A 60 -0.05 -18.48 -12.58
N VAL A 61 0.60 -17.34 -12.76
CA VAL A 61 -0.04 -16.00 -12.66
C VAL A 61 -1.29 -15.88 -13.53
N SER A 62 -1.33 -16.59 -14.68
CA SER A 62 -2.50 -16.58 -15.58
C SER A 62 -3.73 -17.29 -15.02
N GLU A 63 -3.59 -18.04 -13.92
CA GLU A 63 -4.70 -18.71 -13.25
C GLU A 63 -5.38 -17.82 -12.20
N ILE A 64 -4.74 -16.70 -11.83
CA ILE A 64 -5.39 -15.69 -11.00
C ILE A 64 -6.58 -15.12 -11.78
N PRO A 65 -7.81 -15.14 -11.21
CA PRO A 65 -8.99 -14.66 -11.93
C PRO A 65 -8.87 -13.18 -12.30
N VAL A 66 -9.05 -12.87 -13.58
CA VAL A 66 -8.87 -11.52 -14.16
C VAL A 66 -9.68 -10.44 -13.43
N LYS A 67 -10.84 -10.79 -12.87
CA LYS A 67 -11.68 -9.87 -12.10
C LYS A 67 -10.96 -9.18 -10.94
N TYR A 68 -9.98 -9.85 -10.31
CA TYR A 68 -9.18 -9.25 -9.24
C TYR A 68 -8.16 -8.27 -9.79
N ILE A 69 -7.60 -8.55 -10.97
CA ILE A 69 -6.68 -7.64 -11.65
C ILE A 69 -7.43 -6.38 -12.10
N GLU A 70 -8.60 -6.55 -12.72
CA GLU A 70 -9.45 -5.43 -13.13
C GLU A 70 -9.92 -4.59 -11.94
N TRP A 71 -10.23 -5.23 -10.81
CA TRP A 71 -10.56 -4.54 -9.58
C TRP A 71 -9.36 -3.73 -9.05
N ILE A 72 -8.15 -4.33 -8.97
CA ILE A 72 -6.91 -3.65 -8.58
C ILE A 72 -6.66 -2.44 -9.48
N GLU A 73 -6.80 -2.61 -10.80
CA GLU A 73 -6.57 -1.54 -11.79
C GLU A 73 -7.60 -0.41 -11.69
N SER A 74 -8.76 -0.67 -11.10
CA SER A 74 -9.81 0.33 -10.85
C SER A 74 -9.65 1.10 -9.54
N LEU A 75 -8.71 0.71 -8.67
CA LEU A 75 -8.50 1.38 -7.39
C LEU A 75 -7.85 2.75 -7.57
N ASP A 76 -8.33 3.72 -6.79
CA ASP A 76 -7.70 5.02 -6.68
C ASP A 76 -6.34 4.93 -5.96
N TYR A 77 -5.44 5.86 -6.23
CA TYR A 77 -4.12 5.93 -5.60
C TYR A 77 -4.13 6.67 -4.27
N TYR A 78 -5.12 7.52 -4.05
CA TYR A 78 -5.33 8.28 -2.82
C TYR A 78 -6.81 8.57 -2.62
N MET A 79 -7.18 8.96 -1.39
CA MET A 79 -8.49 9.53 -1.12
C MET A 79 -8.37 10.77 -0.24
N ILE A 80 -9.32 11.69 -0.40
CA ILE A 80 -9.48 12.84 0.50
C ILE A 80 -10.72 12.59 1.35
N TRP A 81 -10.55 12.64 2.67
CA TRP A 81 -11.64 12.57 3.60
C TRP A 81 -11.51 13.67 4.67
N LYS A 82 -12.40 14.65 4.66
CA LYS A 82 -12.32 15.83 5.54
C LYS A 82 -10.94 16.50 5.44
N ASN A 83 -10.23 16.56 6.57
CA ASN A 83 -8.90 17.16 6.69
C ASN A 83 -7.76 16.15 6.50
N PHE A 84 -8.05 14.97 5.95
CA PHE A 84 -7.06 13.93 5.73
C PHE A 84 -6.87 13.67 4.24
N LEU A 85 -5.62 13.44 3.87
CA LEU A 85 -5.18 12.99 2.57
C LEU A 85 -4.56 11.60 2.77
N ILE A 86 -5.28 10.56 2.35
CA ILE A 86 -4.94 9.16 2.60
C ILE A 86 -4.28 8.58 1.36
N VAL A 87 -3.12 7.98 1.51
CA VAL A 87 -2.29 7.44 0.43
C VAL A 87 -1.52 6.23 0.93
N HIS A 88 -1.07 5.33 0.05
CA HIS A 88 -0.30 4.16 0.48
C HIS A 88 1.08 4.54 1.04
N ALA A 89 1.92 5.25 0.26
CA ALA A 89 3.30 5.58 0.65
C ALA A 89 3.52 7.08 0.92
N GLY A 90 3.13 7.95 0.00
CA GLY A 90 3.34 9.39 0.17
C GLY A 90 3.20 10.15 -1.13
N PHE A 91 3.74 11.37 -1.17
CA PHE A 91 3.66 12.26 -2.34
C PHE A 91 5.03 12.85 -2.68
N ASN A 92 5.23 13.10 -3.96
CA ASN A 92 6.41 13.84 -4.44
C ASN A 92 6.17 15.36 -4.34
N PHE A 93 6.65 15.96 -3.25
CA PHE A 93 6.49 17.40 -3.00
C PHE A 93 7.41 18.28 -3.83
N GLU A 94 8.31 17.71 -4.64
CA GLU A 94 9.11 18.49 -5.59
C GLU A 94 8.29 18.94 -6.80
N LEU A 95 7.19 18.25 -7.10
CA LEU A 95 6.28 18.59 -8.19
C LEU A 95 5.29 19.68 -7.77
N ASP A 96 4.92 20.55 -8.71
CA ASP A 96 3.89 21.58 -8.50
C ASP A 96 2.54 20.95 -8.18
N ASP A 97 2.16 19.89 -8.90
CA ASP A 97 0.98 19.06 -8.63
C ASP A 97 1.43 17.73 -8.02
N ILE A 98 1.29 17.60 -6.70
CA ILE A 98 1.63 16.39 -5.95
C ILE A 98 0.76 15.18 -6.34
N PHE A 99 -0.38 15.39 -6.99
CA PHE A 99 -1.29 14.34 -7.43
C PHE A 99 -0.95 13.75 -8.80
N SER A 100 0.04 14.30 -9.50
CA SER A 100 0.43 13.84 -10.84
C SER A 100 1.36 12.62 -10.84
N ASP A 101 2.03 12.29 -9.71
CA ASP A 101 3.01 11.22 -9.61
C ASP A 101 2.45 10.01 -8.84
N THR A 102 1.70 9.18 -9.54
CA THR A 102 1.12 7.94 -8.97
C THR A 102 2.17 6.92 -8.55
N GLN A 103 3.37 6.96 -9.15
CA GLN A 103 4.48 6.09 -8.76
C GLN A 103 4.95 6.42 -7.34
N SER A 104 5.15 7.69 -7.02
CA SER A 104 5.52 8.12 -5.67
C SER A 104 4.43 7.77 -4.65
N MET A 105 3.15 7.86 -5.01
CA MET A 105 2.06 7.49 -4.09
C MET A 105 2.13 6.05 -3.61
N MET A 106 2.76 5.15 -4.37
CA MET A 106 2.89 3.73 -4.05
C MET A 106 4.26 3.32 -3.50
N TRP A 107 5.33 4.11 -3.81
CA TRP A 107 6.69 3.62 -3.63
C TRP A 107 7.62 4.53 -2.85
N ILE A 108 7.29 5.83 -2.67
CA ILE A 108 8.18 6.78 -2.03
C ILE A 108 8.41 6.38 -0.56
N ARG A 109 9.67 6.43 -0.11
CA ARG A 109 10.02 6.06 1.26
C ARG A 109 10.44 7.26 2.10
N GLU A 110 11.09 8.23 1.45
CA GLU A 110 11.59 9.43 2.11
C GLU A 110 11.20 10.64 1.30
N TYR A 111 10.57 11.61 1.92
CA TYR A 111 10.20 12.88 1.29
C TYR A 111 10.06 13.98 2.34
N LYS A 112 10.27 15.20 1.90
CA LYS A 112 10.05 16.38 2.74
C LYS A 112 8.68 16.96 2.41
N ILE A 113 7.82 17.01 3.40
CA ILE A 113 6.48 17.58 3.25
C ILE A 113 6.58 19.08 3.06
N ASP A 114 5.91 19.61 2.05
CA ASP A 114 5.59 21.03 1.91
C ASP A 114 4.15 21.26 2.38
N PRO A 115 3.94 21.85 3.58
CA PRO A 115 2.61 22.07 4.12
C PRO A 115 1.73 22.97 3.25
N ALA A 116 2.31 23.86 2.45
CA ALA A 116 1.56 24.73 1.56
C ALA A 116 0.80 23.95 0.47
N LYS A 117 1.33 22.79 0.06
CA LYS A 117 0.70 21.91 -0.94
C LYS A 117 -0.37 21.00 -0.37
N LEU A 118 -0.51 20.92 0.96
CA LEU A 118 -1.49 20.07 1.61
C LEU A 118 -2.89 20.70 1.75
N GLY A 119 -3.01 22.02 1.60
CA GLY A 119 -4.29 22.71 1.77
C GLY A 119 -4.92 22.49 3.15
N ASN A 120 -4.14 22.60 4.21
CA ASN A 120 -4.51 22.36 5.62
C ASN A 120 -4.91 20.89 5.92
N ARG A 121 -4.45 19.92 5.14
CA ARG A 121 -4.69 18.50 5.41
C ARG A 121 -3.50 17.85 6.09
N LYS A 122 -3.77 16.78 6.82
CA LYS A 122 -2.76 15.86 7.37
C LYS A 122 -2.72 14.60 6.49
N ILE A 123 -1.53 14.12 6.16
CA ILE A 123 -1.38 12.87 5.39
C ILE A 123 -1.59 11.69 6.33
N ILE A 124 -2.25 10.64 5.85
CA ILE A 124 -2.25 9.30 6.47
C ILE A 124 -1.65 8.35 5.46
N HIS A 125 -0.60 7.66 5.86
CA HIS A 125 0.12 6.72 5.00
C HIS A 125 0.69 5.53 5.77
N GLY A 126 1.29 4.59 5.07
CA GLY A 126 2.02 3.45 5.59
C GLY A 126 3.24 3.14 4.72
N HIS A 127 3.38 1.89 4.26
CA HIS A 127 4.42 1.40 3.34
C HIS A 127 5.80 1.18 3.98
N VAL A 128 6.21 2.01 4.92
CA VAL A 128 7.48 1.86 5.63
C VAL A 128 7.17 1.68 7.12
N PRO A 129 7.35 0.48 7.67
CA PRO A 129 6.96 0.22 9.04
C PRO A 129 7.71 1.08 10.06
N VAL A 130 6.97 1.63 11.01
CA VAL A 130 7.48 2.41 12.14
C VAL A 130 7.01 1.83 13.48
N THR A 131 7.62 2.26 14.59
CA THR A 131 7.23 1.78 15.92
C THR A 131 5.88 2.31 16.36
N LEU A 132 5.16 1.53 17.18
CA LEU A 132 3.87 1.94 17.73
C LEU A 132 3.97 3.25 18.55
N ASP A 133 5.09 3.47 19.24
CA ASP A 133 5.32 4.72 19.97
C ASP A 133 5.41 5.93 19.03
N PHE A 134 6.07 5.78 17.88
CA PHE A 134 6.15 6.85 16.89
C PHE A 134 4.77 7.13 16.26
N ILE A 135 3.97 6.10 15.97
CA ILE A 135 2.60 6.24 15.48
C ILE A 135 1.76 7.05 16.47
N ASN A 136 1.80 6.70 17.76
CA ASN A 136 1.11 7.45 18.79
C ASN A 136 1.55 8.92 18.83
N GLN A 137 2.85 9.21 18.70
CA GLN A 137 3.35 10.58 18.63
C GLN A 137 2.79 11.35 17.43
N CYS A 138 2.71 10.72 16.25
CA CYS A 138 2.13 11.33 15.06
C CYS A 138 0.63 11.65 15.22
N ILE A 139 -0.10 10.81 15.98
CA ILE A 139 -1.52 11.00 16.24
C ILE A 139 -1.77 12.19 17.20
N ILE A 140 -1.03 12.25 18.31
CA ILE A 140 -1.28 13.23 19.36
C ILE A 140 -0.63 14.59 19.14
N SER A 141 0.36 14.70 18.25
CA SER A 141 1.12 15.92 18.03
C SER A 141 0.66 16.68 16.79
N ASP A 142 0.40 17.96 16.94
CA ASP A 142 0.09 18.87 15.84
C ASP A 142 1.34 19.28 15.04
N SER A 143 2.54 18.95 15.53
CA SER A 143 3.80 19.27 14.82
C SER A 143 4.03 18.37 13.59
N PHE A 144 3.41 17.20 13.53
CA PHE A 144 3.49 16.31 12.37
C PHE A 144 2.39 16.62 11.35
N HIS A 145 2.78 16.82 10.11
CA HIS A 145 1.85 16.95 8.98
C HIS A 145 1.39 15.61 8.42
N PHE A 146 1.73 14.52 9.09
CA PHE A 146 1.37 13.15 8.68
C PHE A 146 1.09 12.26 9.90
N ILE A 147 0.44 11.13 9.63
CA ILE A 147 0.32 9.97 10.51
C ILE A 147 0.78 8.78 9.69
N ASP A 148 1.90 8.17 10.09
CA ASP A 148 2.27 6.87 9.58
C ASP A 148 1.45 5.81 10.33
N LEU A 149 0.76 4.93 9.61
CA LEU A 149 -0.14 3.94 10.20
C LEU A 149 0.31 2.49 9.90
N ASP A 150 1.56 2.31 9.55
CA ASP A 150 2.15 0.99 9.32
C ASP A 150 3.03 0.57 10.48
N ASN A 151 2.59 -0.41 11.24
CA ASN A 151 3.39 -0.98 12.34
C ASN A 151 4.05 -2.31 11.94
N GLY A 152 4.03 -2.68 10.66
CA GLY A 152 4.67 -3.89 10.15
C GLY A 152 4.15 -5.16 10.81
N VAL A 153 2.89 -5.51 10.56
CA VAL A 153 2.22 -6.68 11.17
C VAL A 153 3.04 -7.97 11.07
N TYR A 154 3.87 -8.11 10.03
CA TYR A 154 4.75 -9.24 9.80
C TYR A 154 6.07 -9.21 10.63
N LEU A 155 6.35 -8.12 11.34
CA LEU A 155 7.56 -7.92 12.17
C LEU A 155 7.28 -8.30 13.64
N ASN A 156 6.64 -9.44 13.88
CA ASN A 156 6.21 -9.88 15.21
C ASN A 156 7.36 -10.11 16.21
N ASP A 157 8.57 -10.40 15.71
CA ASP A 157 9.76 -10.61 16.55
C ASP A 157 10.49 -9.29 16.91
N LYS A 158 10.04 -8.15 16.36
CA LYS A 158 10.70 -6.87 16.54
C LYS A 158 9.99 -6.01 17.58
N PRO A 159 10.65 -5.60 18.70
CA PRO A 159 10.03 -4.77 19.73
C PRO A 159 9.42 -3.48 19.16
N GLY A 160 8.15 -3.21 19.51
CA GLY A 160 7.42 -2.03 19.06
C GLY A 160 6.76 -2.15 17.68
N TYR A 161 6.84 -3.32 17.03
CA TYR A 161 6.23 -3.65 15.75
C TYR A 161 5.25 -4.83 15.89
N GLY A 162 4.73 -5.32 14.79
CA GLY A 162 3.97 -6.56 14.73
C GLY A 162 2.47 -6.41 14.98
N ASN A 163 1.90 -5.22 14.80
CA ASN A 163 0.47 -5.00 15.03
C ASN A 163 -0.25 -4.58 13.74
N LEU A 164 -1.47 -5.08 13.56
CA LEU A 164 -2.45 -4.53 12.66
C LEU A 164 -3.13 -3.34 13.34
N LEU A 165 -3.22 -2.22 12.65
CA LEU A 165 -3.74 -0.97 13.20
C LEU A 165 -4.98 -0.50 12.46
N ALA A 166 -5.90 0.11 13.21
CA ALA A 166 -7.01 0.88 12.65
C ALA A 166 -7.17 2.20 13.42
N LEU A 167 -7.27 3.31 12.70
CA LEU A 167 -7.44 4.64 13.29
C LEU A 167 -8.86 5.15 13.02
N GLU A 168 -9.60 5.42 14.09
CA GLU A 168 -10.89 6.09 14.00
C GLU A 168 -10.66 7.60 13.86
N LEU A 169 -11.02 8.17 12.71
CA LEU A 169 -10.61 9.53 12.30
C LEU A 169 -11.43 10.67 12.93
N ASN A 170 -12.58 10.40 13.55
CA ASN A 170 -13.33 11.47 14.24
C ASN A 170 -12.85 11.66 15.68
N THR A 171 -12.44 10.58 16.35
CA THR A 171 -11.97 10.60 17.74
C THR A 171 -10.45 10.50 17.85
N MET A 172 -9.78 10.17 16.74
CA MET A 172 -8.35 9.86 16.67
C MET A 172 -7.96 8.69 17.58
N SER A 173 -8.89 7.76 17.80
CA SER A 173 -8.65 6.56 18.61
C SER A 173 -7.98 5.48 17.79
N LEU A 174 -6.81 5.03 18.26
CA LEU A 174 -6.05 3.95 17.63
C LEU A 174 -6.50 2.60 18.20
N LEU A 175 -6.91 1.69 17.31
CA LEU A 175 -7.15 0.28 17.63
C LEU A 175 -5.89 -0.50 17.25
N VAL A 176 -5.43 -1.33 18.16
CA VAL A 176 -4.19 -2.13 18.01
C VAL A 176 -4.52 -3.60 18.17
N GLN A 177 -4.25 -4.38 17.14
CA GLN A 177 -4.41 -5.84 17.15
C GLN A 177 -3.03 -6.48 16.90
N PRO A 178 -2.44 -7.14 17.92
CA PRO A 178 -1.21 -7.91 17.72
C PRO A 178 -1.39 -9.00 16.67
N ASN A 179 -0.32 -9.32 15.94
CA ASN A 179 -0.31 -10.46 15.04
C ASN A 179 -0.52 -11.76 15.87
N LEU A 180 -1.47 -12.58 15.46
CA LEU A 180 -1.80 -13.86 16.08
C LEU A 180 -1.33 -15.07 15.26
N ASP A 181 -0.78 -14.83 14.08
CA ASP A 181 -0.21 -15.88 13.22
C ASP A 181 1.18 -16.23 13.77
N LEU A 182 1.27 -17.38 14.40
CA LEU A 182 2.48 -17.95 15.01
C LEU A 182 3.16 -18.96 14.08
#